data_3116d0c21ba692c0205ebe04319b5832
#
_entry.id   3116d0c21ba692c0205ebe04319b5832
#
_cell.length_a   1.000
_cell.length_b   1.000
_cell.length_c   1.000
_cell.angle_alpha   90.00
_cell.angle_beta   90.00
_cell.angle_gamma   90.00
#
_symmetry.space_group_name_H-M   'P 1'
#
loop_
_entity.id
_entity.type
_entity.pdbx_description
1 polymer ?
#
loop_
_entity_poly.entity_id
_entity_poly.type
_entity_poly.pdbx_seq_one_letter_code
_entity_poly.pdbx_strand_id
1 'polypeptide(L)'
;MQKSCKQCKKDFEIRKEDLIFYEQIKVPPPLCCPDCRMQKRIAFRNERTLYKRVCDLCKKDGISIYPSNTPFPVYCHKCWWGDGWDATSFGVKYDKSRPFLEQFAELKNKVPRIALLVIDSINSDYTNNSAENKNCYLIFAAENNEDCMYGRLIQNC
;
A
#
# COMPACT_ATOMS: atom_id res chain seq x y z
N MET A 1 14.50 6.76 -29.59
CA MET A 1 14.17 5.39 -30.09
C MET A 1 12.69 5.14 -29.86
N GLN A 2 11.93 4.82 -30.92
CA GLN A 2 10.51 4.48 -30.78
C GLN A 2 10.34 3.01 -30.37
N LYS A 3 9.42 2.73 -29.45
CA LYS A 3 9.04 1.38 -29.01
C LYS A 3 7.54 1.28 -28.79
N SER A 4 6.95 0.13 -29.09
CA SER A 4 5.57 -0.19 -28.70
C SER A 4 5.53 -0.73 -27.27
N CYS A 5 4.65 -0.20 -26.45
CA CYS A 5 4.48 -0.59 -25.06
C CYS A 5 3.97 -2.04 -24.93
N LYS A 6 4.69 -2.88 -24.18
CA LYS A 6 4.29 -4.28 -23.98
C LYS A 6 2.90 -4.43 -23.35
N GLN A 7 2.44 -3.46 -22.54
CA GLN A 7 1.18 -3.51 -21.80
C GLN A 7 0.01 -2.90 -22.57
N CYS A 8 0.08 -1.60 -22.96
CA CYS A 8 -1.04 -0.89 -23.59
C CYS A 8 -0.94 -0.82 -25.12
N LYS A 9 0.13 -1.33 -25.73
CA LYS A 9 0.41 -1.36 -27.17
C LYS A 9 0.57 0.03 -27.82
N LYS A 10 0.50 1.12 -27.08
CA LYS A 10 0.78 2.48 -27.58
C LYS A 10 2.27 2.67 -27.80
N ASP A 11 2.62 3.41 -28.84
CA ASP A 11 4.01 3.77 -29.11
C ASP A 11 4.50 4.83 -28.12
N PHE A 12 5.74 4.75 -27.73
CA PHE A 12 6.42 5.71 -26.87
C PHE A 12 7.86 5.89 -27.25
N GLU A 13 8.38 7.05 -26.95
CA GLU A 13 9.78 7.40 -27.24
C GLU A 13 10.67 7.20 -26.00
N ILE A 14 11.85 6.63 -26.24
CA ILE A 14 12.98 6.66 -25.31
C ILE A 14 14.00 7.62 -25.89
N ARG A 15 14.31 8.70 -25.18
CA ARG A 15 15.24 9.74 -25.62
C ARG A 15 16.66 9.20 -25.66
N LYS A 16 17.54 9.87 -26.41
CA LYS A 16 18.95 9.46 -26.52
C LYS A 16 19.67 9.55 -25.17
N GLU A 17 19.36 10.58 -24.40
CA GLU A 17 19.90 10.82 -23.07
C GLU A 17 19.52 9.69 -22.10
N ASP A 18 18.26 9.22 -22.17
CA ASP A 18 17.79 8.10 -21.36
C ASP A 18 18.51 6.79 -21.72
N LEU A 19 18.81 6.57 -23.01
CA LEU A 19 19.55 5.37 -23.43
C LEU A 19 20.97 5.37 -22.87
N ILE A 20 21.67 6.51 -22.92
CA ILE A 20 23.00 6.66 -22.35
C ILE A 20 22.96 6.36 -20.84
N PHE A 21 21.95 6.89 -20.14
CA PHE A 21 21.78 6.64 -18.71
C PHE A 21 21.54 5.14 -18.40
N TYR A 22 20.66 4.46 -19.17
CA TYR A 22 20.44 3.02 -18.98
C TYR A 22 21.71 2.20 -19.23
N GLU A 23 22.53 2.59 -20.21
CA GLU A 23 23.80 1.95 -20.49
C GLU A 23 24.80 2.13 -19.33
N GLN A 24 24.91 3.34 -18.80
CA GLN A 24 25.79 3.65 -17.66
C GLN A 24 25.46 2.81 -16.41
N ILE A 25 24.18 2.65 -16.11
CA ILE A 25 23.71 1.85 -14.96
C ILE A 25 23.55 0.35 -15.27
N LYS A 26 23.92 -0.07 -16.51
CA LYS A 26 23.83 -1.46 -16.98
C LYS A 26 22.43 -2.08 -16.84
N VAL A 27 21.39 -1.30 -17.10
CA VAL A 27 19.99 -1.71 -17.04
C VAL A 27 19.38 -1.64 -18.45
N PRO A 28 18.65 -2.66 -18.91
CA PRO A 28 18.00 -2.62 -20.21
C PRO A 28 16.94 -1.52 -20.29
N PRO A 29 16.76 -0.89 -21.47
CA PRO A 29 15.70 0.10 -21.66
C PRO A 29 14.30 -0.46 -21.40
N PRO A 30 13.35 0.37 -20.91
CA PRO A 30 12.03 -0.09 -20.51
C PRO A 30 11.23 -0.69 -21.67
N LEU A 31 10.41 -1.71 -21.34
CA LEU A 31 9.47 -2.36 -22.27
C LEU A 31 8.06 -1.76 -22.20
N CYS A 32 7.77 -0.95 -21.20
CA CYS A 32 6.48 -0.29 -21.01
C CYS A 32 6.65 1.23 -21.05
N CYS A 33 5.62 1.92 -21.57
CA CYS A 33 5.58 3.38 -21.62
C CYS A 33 5.61 4.00 -20.21
N PRO A 34 5.92 5.30 -20.06
CA PRO A 34 5.96 5.99 -18.77
C PRO A 34 4.68 5.82 -17.95
N ASP A 35 3.51 5.95 -18.58
CA ASP A 35 2.20 5.83 -17.92
C ASP A 35 1.96 4.43 -17.34
N CYS A 36 2.23 3.39 -18.12
CA CYS A 36 2.11 2.01 -17.63
C CYS A 36 3.10 1.69 -16.51
N ARG A 37 4.29 2.28 -16.54
CA ARG A 37 5.28 2.14 -15.45
C ARG A 37 4.82 2.89 -14.20
N MET A 38 4.24 4.09 -14.36
CA MET A 38 3.65 4.85 -13.25
C MET A 38 2.48 4.07 -12.63
N GLN A 39 1.55 3.58 -13.45
CA GLN A 39 0.42 2.75 -12.99
C GLN A 39 0.89 1.54 -12.17
N LYS A 40 1.92 0.84 -12.61
CA LYS A 40 2.50 -0.29 -11.86
C LYS A 40 3.06 0.14 -10.51
N ARG A 41 3.78 1.27 -10.44
CA ARG A 41 4.31 1.79 -9.16
C ARG A 41 3.20 2.19 -8.20
N ILE A 42 2.15 2.84 -8.70
CA ILE A 42 1.01 3.29 -7.89
C ILE A 42 0.13 2.11 -7.44
N ALA A 43 0.07 1.02 -8.20
CA ALA A 43 -0.72 -0.17 -7.87
C ALA A 43 -0.33 -0.85 -6.55
N PHE A 44 0.86 -0.58 -6.02
CA PHE A 44 1.28 -1.05 -4.69
C PHE A 44 0.65 -0.26 -3.54
N ARG A 45 0.00 0.85 -3.82
CA ARG A 45 -0.50 1.77 -2.81
C ARG A 45 -2.00 2.00 -2.99
N ASN A 46 -2.79 1.33 -2.17
CA ASN A 46 -4.20 1.65 -2.04
C ASN A 46 -4.40 2.54 -0.79
N GLU A 47 -4.83 3.77 -1.00
CA GLU A 47 -5.15 4.70 0.08
C GLU A 47 -6.64 4.91 0.27
N ARG A 48 -7.43 4.81 -0.81
CA ARG A 48 -8.81 5.34 -0.87
C ARG A 48 -9.89 4.33 -1.18
N THR A 49 -9.53 3.18 -1.75
CA THR A 49 -10.53 2.14 -1.99
C THR A 49 -10.73 1.34 -0.70
N LEU A 50 -11.93 1.43 -0.15
CA LEU A 50 -12.30 0.79 1.10
C LEU A 50 -13.18 -0.44 0.84
N TYR A 51 -12.93 -1.50 1.58
CA TYR A 51 -13.64 -2.77 1.47
C TYR A 51 -14.23 -3.15 2.82
N LYS A 52 -15.43 -3.73 2.82
CA LYS A 52 -15.93 -4.45 3.98
C LYS A 52 -15.11 -5.72 4.17
N ARG A 53 -14.62 -5.95 5.38
CA ARG A 53 -13.79 -7.11 5.70
C ARG A 53 -13.96 -7.51 7.16
N VAL A 54 -13.97 -8.80 7.41
CA VAL A 54 -13.88 -9.37 8.75
C VAL A 54 -12.44 -9.33 9.24
N CYS A 55 -12.21 -8.89 10.47
CA CYS A 55 -10.87 -8.92 11.09
C CYS A 55 -10.44 -10.38 11.31
N ASP A 56 -9.25 -10.74 10.84
CA ASP A 56 -8.78 -12.13 10.94
C ASP A 56 -8.44 -12.58 12.39
N LEU A 57 -8.26 -11.63 13.32
CA LEU A 57 -8.02 -11.94 14.73
C LEU A 57 -9.33 -12.02 15.54
N CYS A 58 -10.08 -10.92 15.66
CA CYS A 58 -11.28 -10.88 16.53
C CYS A 58 -12.59 -11.27 15.82
N LYS A 59 -12.56 -11.55 14.54
CA LYS A 59 -13.71 -11.96 13.71
C LYS A 59 -14.87 -10.94 13.64
N LYS A 60 -14.62 -9.68 13.97
CA LYS A 60 -15.63 -8.61 13.85
C LYS A 60 -15.57 -7.99 12.47
N ASP A 61 -16.73 -7.56 11.97
CA ASP A 61 -16.84 -6.79 10.74
C ASP A 61 -16.14 -5.43 10.87
N GLY A 62 -15.58 -4.97 9.78
CA GLY A 62 -14.88 -3.70 9.72
C GLY A 62 -14.60 -3.23 8.29
N ILE A 63 -13.87 -2.15 8.20
CA ILE A 63 -13.42 -1.55 6.94
C ILE A 63 -11.90 -1.70 6.81
N SER A 64 -11.45 -1.96 5.59
CA SER A 64 -10.02 -2.15 5.29
C SER A 64 -9.68 -1.62 3.90
N ILE A 65 -8.42 -1.24 3.70
CA ILE A 65 -7.86 -1.00 2.37
C ILE A 65 -7.54 -2.29 1.60
N TYR A 66 -7.74 -3.44 2.23
CA TYR A 66 -7.48 -4.75 1.63
C TYR A 66 -8.80 -5.50 1.41
N PRO A 67 -9.05 -6.01 0.19
CA PRO A 67 -10.21 -6.86 -0.07
C PRO A 67 -10.11 -8.20 0.69
N SER A 68 -11.22 -8.90 0.82
CA SER A 68 -11.30 -10.16 1.58
C SER A 68 -10.47 -11.31 1.01
N ASN A 69 -10.12 -11.27 -0.27
CA ASN A 69 -9.37 -12.31 -0.98
C ASN A 69 -7.85 -12.11 -0.97
N THR A 70 -7.30 -11.30 -0.06
CA THR A 70 -5.85 -11.14 0.07
C THR A 70 -5.19 -12.39 0.68
N PRO A 71 -3.94 -12.72 0.29
CA PRO A 71 -3.25 -13.91 0.78
C PRO A 71 -2.68 -13.78 2.20
N PHE A 72 -2.88 -12.65 2.87
CA PHE A 72 -2.35 -12.35 4.20
C PHE A 72 -3.47 -11.98 5.18
N PRO A 73 -3.26 -12.19 6.49
CA PRO A 73 -4.20 -11.76 7.51
C PRO A 73 -4.30 -10.23 7.60
N VAL A 74 -5.47 -9.73 7.97
CA VAL A 74 -5.68 -8.30 8.20
C VAL A 74 -6.37 -8.10 9.54
N TYR A 75 -5.76 -7.30 10.40
CA TYR A 75 -6.25 -7.01 11.74
C TYR A 75 -6.89 -5.62 11.80
N CYS A 76 -8.02 -5.50 12.48
CA CYS A 76 -8.61 -4.20 12.76
C CYS A 76 -7.70 -3.37 13.67
N HIS A 77 -7.92 -2.07 13.72
CA HIS A 77 -7.13 -1.12 14.52
C HIS A 77 -6.97 -1.58 15.98
N LYS A 78 -8.06 -1.98 16.63
CA LYS A 78 -8.05 -2.44 18.03
C LYS A 78 -7.19 -3.70 18.23
N CYS A 79 -7.25 -4.64 17.29
CA CYS A 79 -6.45 -5.87 17.36
C CYS A 79 -4.98 -5.61 17.05
N TRP A 80 -4.69 -4.70 16.12
CA TRP A 80 -3.34 -4.37 15.71
C TRP A 80 -2.51 -3.75 16.84
N TRP A 81 -3.11 -2.83 17.59
CA TRP A 81 -2.46 -2.15 18.70
C TRP A 81 -2.68 -2.84 20.07
N GLY A 82 -3.44 -3.92 20.10
CA GLY A 82 -3.70 -4.67 21.33
C GLY A 82 -2.69 -5.81 21.53
N ASP A 83 -2.70 -6.38 22.74
CA ASP A 83 -1.78 -7.44 23.16
C ASP A 83 -2.17 -8.84 22.67
N GLY A 84 -3.15 -8.96 21.79
CA GLY A 84 -3.67 -10.24 21.31
C GLY A 84 -2.80 -10.96 20.27
N TRP A 85 -1.68 -10.39 19.88
CA TRP A 85 -0.72 -10.96 18.94
C TRP A 85 0.68 -10.39 19.16
N ASP A 86 1.68 -11.14 18.72
CA ASP A 86 3.07 -10.75 18.81
C ASP A 86 3.73 -10.82 17.42
N ALA A 87 4.24 -9.71 16.93
CA ALA A 87 4.90 -9.62 15.62
C ALA A 87 6.16 -10.51 15.56
N THR A 88 6.86 -10.71 16.67
CA THR A 88 8.08 -11.52 16.73
C THR A 88 7.81 -13.01 16.50
N SER A 89 6.57 -13.48 16.80
CA SER A 89 6.15 -14.86 16.56
C SER A 89 6.12 -15.26 15.08
N PHE A 90 6.08 -14.27 14.17
CA PHE A 90 6.14 -14.48 12.72
C PHE A 90 7.58 -14.54 12.18
N GLY A 91 8.58 -14.32 13.03
CA GLY A 91 9.98 -14.37 12.64
C GLY A 91 10.36 -15.71 12.02
N VAL A 92 11.07 -15.70 10.90
CA VAL A 92 11.55 -16.89 10.19
C VAL A 92 13.06 -16.85 10.10
N LYS A 93 13.70 -17.99 10.39
CA LYS A 93 15.16 -18.11 10.21
C LYS A 93 15.50 -17.97 8.74
N TYR A 94 16.44 -17.08 8.44
CA TYR A 94 16.92 -16.86 7.08
C TYR A 94 17.69 -18.09 6.56
N ASP A 95 17.29 -18.58 5.39
CA ASP A 95 17.97 -19.66 4.69
C ASP A 95 18.91 -19.08 3.63
N LYS A 96 20.22 -19.25 3.85
CA LYS A 96 21.26 -18.75 2.94
C LYS A 96 21.30 -19.49 1.59
N SER A 97 20.67 -20.64 1.47
CA SER A 97 20.62 -21.42 0.22
C SER A 97 19.53 -20.94 -0.75
N ARG A 98 18.62 -20.06 -0.30
CA ARG A 98 17.49 -19.54 -1.09
C ARG A 98 17.59 -18.03 -1.33
N PRO A 99 17.08 -17.52 -2.47
CA PRO A 99 17.05 -16.07 -2.72
C PRO A 99 16.27 -15.31 -1.63
N PHE A 100 16.82 -14.18 -1.21
CA PHE A 100 16.20 -13.33 -0.18
C PHE A 100 14.77 -12.90 -0.54
N LEU A 101 14.57 -12.44 -1.79
CA LEU A 101 13.26 -11.90 -2.22
C LEU A 101 12.14 -12.95 -2.20
N GLU A 102 12.45 -14.21 -2.44
CA GLU A 102 11.47 -15.30 -2.33
C GLU A 102 11.03 -15.49 -0.88
N GLN A 103 11.99 -15.60 0.04
CA GLN A 103 11.72 -15.76 1.47
C GLN A 103 10.98 -14.55 2.03
N PHE A 104 11.35 -13.33 1.59
CA PHE A 104 10.68 -12.11 1.98
C PHE A 104 9.22 -12.08 1.47
N ALA A 105 8.96 -12.51 0.24
CA ALA A 105 7.60 -12.60 -0.29
C ALA A 105 6.72 -13.60 0.48
N GLU A 106 7.28 -14.74 0.86
CA GLU A 106 6.61 -15.73 1.70
C GLU A 106 6.26 -15.16 3.08
N LEU A 107 7.24 -14.53 3.74
CA LEU A 107 7.05 -13.90 5.04
C LEU A 107 6.00 -12.78 4.98
N LYS A 108 6.07 -11.92 3.97
CA LYS A 108 5.13 -10.83 3.74
C LYS A 108 3.67 -11.30 3.62
N ASN A 109 3.44 -12.53 3.14
CA ASN A 109 2.10 -13.11 3.04
C ASN A 109 1.64 -13.84 4.31
N LYS A 110 2.52 -14.03 5.29
CA LYS A 110 2.20 -14.63 6.59
C LYS A 110 1.93 -13.58 7.66
N VAL A 111 2.65 -12.48 7.62
CA VAL A 111 2.57 -11.42 8.63
C VAL A 111 1.27 -10.62 8.45
N PRO A 112 0.51 -10.40 9.54
CA PRO A 112 -0.70 -9.59 9.52
C PRO A 112 -0.43 -8.15 9.06
N ARG A 113 -1.47 -7.49 8.56
CA ARG A 113 -1.44 -6.06 8.21
C ARG A 113 -2.57 -5.33 8.91
N ILE A 114 -2.34 -4.06 9.21
CA ILE A 114 -3.39 -3.19 9.76
C ILE A 114 -4.44 -2.89 8.68
N ALA A 115 -5.71 -2.96 9.05
CA ALA A 115 -6.83 -2.73 8.13
C ALA A 115 -6.86 -1.31 7.58
N LEU A 116 -6.71 -0.32 8.44
CA LEU A 116 -6.60 1.12 8.15
C LEU A 116 -5.53 1.72 9.06
N LEU A 117 -4.71 2.60 8.52
CA LEU A 117 -3.78 3.39 9.30
C LEU A 117 -4.47 4.68 9.77
N VAL A 118 -4.95 4.66 11.00
CA VAL A 118 -5.59 5.79 11.66
C VAL A 118 -4.98 5.93 13.05
N ILE A 119 -4.49 7.12 13.41
CA ILE A 119 -3.82 7.38 14.67
C ILE A 119 -4.53 8.54 15.38
N ASP A 120 -4.80 8.41 16.67
CA ASP A 120 -5.31 9.45 17.58
C ASP A 120 -6.46 10.29 16.97
N SER A 121 -7.36 9.66 16.25
CA SER A 121 -8.50 10.33 15.60
C SER A 121 -9.80 10.01 16.32
N ILE A 122 -10.69 11.01 16.45
CA ILE A 122 -11.96 10.92 17.16
C ILE A 122 -13.09 11.13 16.16
N ASN A 123 -14.12 10.26 16.20
CA ASN A 123 -15.31 10.35 15.35
C ASN A 123 -14.97 10.60 13.87
N SER A 124 -13.98 9.85 13.34
CA SER A 124 -13.44 10.05 11.99
C SER A 124 -13.47 8.75 11.22
N ASP A 125 -14.67 8.38 10.75
CA ASP A 125 -14.91 7.12 10.05
C ASP A 125 -14.48 7.15 8.59
N TYR A 126 -14.20 5.95 8.05
CA TYR A 126 -13.80 5.75 6.65
C TYR A 126 -12.59 6.58 6.22
N THR A 127 -11.66 6.80 7.16
CA THR A 127 -10.41 7.50 6.92
C THR A 127 -9.25 6.52 6.83
N ASN A 128 -8.19 6.87 6.13
CA ASN A 128 -6.99 6.05 6.07
C ASN A 128 -5.74 6.90 5.83
N ASN A 129 -4.60 6.43 6.33
CA ASN A 129 -3.35 7.16 6.33
C ASN A 129 -3.55 8.56 6.94
N SER A 130 -4.13 8.58 8.13
CA SER A 130 -4.58 9.81 8.78
C SER A 130 -4.28 9.79 10.28
N ALA A 131 -4.05 10.98 10.85
CA ALA A 131 -3.75 11.16 12.27
C ALA A 131 -4.41 12.44 12.83
N GLU A 132 -4.70 12.42 14.14
CA GLU A 132 -5.13 13.60 14.91
C GLU A 132 -6.35 14.33 14.30
N ASN A 133 -7.28 13.59 13.69
CA ASN A 133 -8.47 14.19 13.08
C ASN A 133 -9.69 14.04 14.01
N LYS A 134 -10.58 15.02 13.98
CA LYS A 134 -11.82 15.03 14.74
C LYS A 134 -13.03 15.32 13.85
N ASN A 135 -14.10 14.52 14.01
CA ASN A 135 -15.35 14.65 13.23
C ASN A 135 -15.14 14.64 11.70
N CYS A 136 -14.18 13.86 11.21
CA CYS A 136 -13.85 13.82 9.79
C CYS A 136 -14.45 12.59 9.11
N TYR A 137 -14.79 12.71 7.82
CA TYR A 137 -15.38 11.63 7.05
C TYR A 137 -14.78 11.52 5.65
N LEU A 138 -14.37 10.31 5.24
CA LEU A 138 -13.76 10.04 3.93
C LEU A 138 -12.59 10.97 3.60
N ILE A 139 -11.67 11.15 4.55
CA ILE A 139 -10.42 11.88 4.34
C ILE A 139 -9.23 10.92 4.28
N PHE A 140 -8.24 11.25 3.47
CA PHE A 140 -7.09 10.39 3.19
C PHE A 140 -5.79 11.18 3.15
N ALA A 141 -4.71 10.61 3.71
CA ALA A 141 -3.44 11.31 3.85
C ALA A 141 -3.65 12.70 4.52
N ALA A 142 -4.24 12.68 5.71
CA ALA A 142 -4.76 13.87 6.38
C ALA A 142 -4.32 13.90 7.85
N GLU A 143 -3.96 15.07 8.34
CA GLU A 143 -3.44 15.24 9.70
C GLU A 143 -3.97 16.52 10.34
N ASN A 144 -4.37 16.43 11.62
CA ASN A 144 -4.80 17.56 12.44
C ASN A 144 -5.92 18.40 11.78
N ASN A 145 -7.05 17.75 11.44
CA ASN A 145 -8.21 18.42 10.86
C ASN A 145 -9.45 18.25 11.74
N GLU A 146 -10.36 19.21 11.69
CA GLU A 146 -11.65 19.16 12.37
C GLU A 146 -12.78 19.44 11.37
N ASP A 147 -13.90 18.69 11.49
CA ASP A 147 -15.13 18.83 10.69
C ASP A 147 -14.91 18.76 9.15
N CYS A 148 -13.90 18.03 8.69
CA CYS A 148 -13.54 17.91 7.28
C CYS A 148 -14.14 16.66 6.63
N MET A 149 -14.63 16.81 5.38
CA MET A 149 -15.21 15.71 4.60
C MET A 149 -14.64 15.65 3.18
N TYR A 150 -14.48 14.42 2.66
CA TYR A 150 -14.09 14.14 1.27
C TYR A 150 -12.74 14.75 0.86
N GLY A 151 -11.82 14.92 1.81
CA GLY A 151 -10.52 15.56 1.61
C GLY A 151 -9.38 14.58 1.33
N ARG A 152 -8.34 15.08 0.69
CA ARG A 152 -7.07 14.38 0.51
C ARG A 152 -5.89 15.33 0.57
N LEU A 153 -4.79 14.89 1.24
CA LEU A 153 -3.60 15.72 1.45
C LEU A 153 -3.96 17.05 2.12
N ILE A 154 -4.78 16.97 3.16
CA ILE A 154 -5.21 18.13 3.94
C ILE A 154 -4.54 18.09 5.32
N GLN A 155 -4.18 19.25 5.82
CA GLN A 155 -3.54 19.41 7.12
C GLN A 155 -3.94 20.73 7.75
N ASN A 156 -4.21 20.71 9.06
CA ASN A 156 -4.59 21.90 9.86
C ASN A 156 -5.83 22.64 9.29
N CYS A 157 -6.87 21.92 8.89
CA CYS A 157 -8.10 22.46 8.32
C CYS A 157 -9.27 22.36 9.32
#